data_788170dcf45944144c9b67c51ac3b318
#
_entry.id   788170dcf45944144c9b67c51ac3b318
#
_cell.length_a   1.000
_cell.length_b   1.000
_cell.length_c   1.000
_cell.angle_alpha   90.00
_cell.angle_beta   90.00
_cell.angle_gamma   90.00
#
_symmetry.space_group_name_H-M   'P 1'
#
loop_
_entity.id
_entity.type
_entity.pdbx_description
1 polymer ?
#
loop_
_entity_poly.entity_id
_entity_poly.type
_entity_poly.pdbx_seq_one_letter_code
_entity_poly.pdbx_strand_id
1 'polypeptide(L)'
;MTRKRKEQVTYHKGQIPNRTYKSTIFIRLLEDKGKLLQVYNALNGTHYTDPDLLEINTLENAIYMAMKNDVSFLIDSRLYLYEHQSTYSPNLPLRMLLYLADLYAGMTEDKNLYGRKLVQIPPPQFIIFYNGQEERPDSQVLRLSDMYAAEEETHKLDLEAKMLNINAGHNPELMDACQILWEYAEYTDRVRRYVRETSIENAVERAINECIEEGILEEFLRKNRAEAKHMSIYEYDQEKHLRQEREESWEAGREAGQDALNHLYSMLEKQNRTEDILRAINDPEYLKQLMEEFGNSCEKIAIKPTEGQE
;
A
#
# COMPACT_ATOMS: atom_id res chain seq x y z
N MET A 1 7.77 2.80 57.68
CA MET A 1 7.25 1.91 56.60
C MET A 1 6.34 2.74 55.71
N THR A 2 6.88 3.30 54.65
CA THR A 2 6.15 4.21 53.75
C THR A 2 6.03 3.51 52.38
N ARG A 3 4.81 3.03 52.04
CA ARG A 3 4.50 2.42 50.72
C ARG A 3 4.48 3.49 49.65
N LYS A 4 5.42 3.43 48.68
CA LYS A 4 5.36 4.19 47.43
C LYS A 4 4.20 3.66 46.57
N ARG A 5 3.23 4.52 46.27
CA ARG A 5 2.20 4.29 45.26
C ARG A 5 2.88 4.27 43.90
N LYS A 6 2.67 3.23 43.13
CA LYS A 6 2.97 3.18 41.69
C LYS A 6 1.86 3.98 40.96
N GLU A 7 2.24 5.07 40.34
CA GLU A 7 1.36 5.76 39.38
C GLU A 7 1.18 4.88 38.14
N GLN A 8 -0.07 4.57 37.86
CA GLN A 8 -0.46 3.93 36.61
C GLN A 8 -0.48 5.00 35.52
N VAL A 9 0.39 4.84 34.54
CA VAL A 9 0.37 5.62 33.29
C VAL A 9 -0.86 5.16 32.50
N THR A 10 -1.90 5.98 32.48
CA THR A 10 -3.06 5.82 31.62
C THR A 10 -2.69 6.27 30.22
N TYR A 11 -2.47 5.31 29.30
CA TYR A 11 -2.43 5.60 27.88
C TYR A 11 -3.81 6.09 27.44
N HIS A 12 -3.93 7.34 27.03
CA HIS A 12 -5.09 7.81 26.28
C HIS A 12 -5.16 7.01 24.98
N LYS A 13 -6.16 6.12 24.88
CA LYS A 13 -6.57 5.54 23.60
C LYS A 13 -7.00 6.69 22.69
N GLY A 14 -6.12 7.10 21.78
CA GLY A 14 -6.52 7.92 20.64
C GLY A 14 -7.69 7.20 19.97
N GLN A 15 -8.74 7.93 19.65
CA GLN A 15 -9.89 7.42 18.91
C GLN A 15 -9.34 6.83 17.59
N ILE A 16 -9.40 5.51 17.48
CA ILE A 16 -9.16 4.81 16.21
C ILE A 16 -10.27 5.30 15.27
N PRO A 17 -9.93 5.96 14.15
CA PRO A 17 -10.94 6.39 13.19
C PRO A 17 -11.78 5.18 12.79
N ASN A 18 -13.09 5.39 12.72
CA ASN A 18 -14.06 4.35 12.43
C ASN A 18 -13.69 3.68 11.09
N ARG A 19 -13.20 2.45 11.12
CA ARG A 19 -12.58 1.71 10.00
C ARG A 19 -13.57 1.30 8.89
N THR A 20 -14.79 1.74 8.94
CA THR A 20 -15.89 1.39 8.02
C THR A 20 -15.78 2.07 6.64
N TYR A 21 -14.85 3.02 6.44
CA TYR A 21 -14.72 3.80 5.21
C TYR A 21 -13.44 3.53 4.40
N LYS A 22 -12.99 2.28 4.35
CA LYS A 22 -11.83 1.91 3.50
C LYS A 22 -12.22 1.45 2.09
N SER A 23 -13.49 1.52 1.73
CA SER A 23 -13.90 1.19 0.37
C SER A 23 -13.57 2.35 -0.55
N THR A 24 -12.64 2.15 -1.47
CA THR A 24 -12.35 3.08 -2.56
C THR A 24 -13.42 2.97 -3.64
N ILE A 25 -13.52 3.97 -4.53
CA ILE A 25 -14.40 3.86 -5.72
C ILE A 25 -14.05 2.60 -6.53
N PHE A 26 -12.77 2.28 -6.65
CA PHE A 26 -12.31 1.07 -7.36
C PHE A 26 -12.91 -0.20 -6.77
N ILE A 27 -12.81 -0.39 -5.46
CA ILE A 27 -13.36 -1.56 -4.76
C ILE A 27 -14.88 -1.61 -4.95
N ARG A 28 -15.54 -0.46 -4.82
CA ARG A 28 -16.99 -0.34 -4.97
C ARG A 28 -17.48 -0.68 -6.37
N LEU A 29 -16.68 -0.37 -7.39
CA LEU A 29 -16.95 -0.80 -8.78
C LEU A 29 -16.83 -2.32 -8.93
N LEU A 30 -15.83 -2.93 -8.28
CA LEU A 30 -15.59 -4.38 -8.36
C LEU A 30 -16.51 -5.23 -7.46
N GLU A 31 -17.32 -4.62 -6.59
CA GLU A 31 -18.44 -5.33 -5.92
C GLU A 31 -19.51 -5.81 -6.93
N ASP A 32 -19.60 -5.17 -8.08
CA ASP A 32 -20.41 -5.65 -9.21
C ASP A 32 -19.67 -6.79 -9.91
N LYS A 33 -20.24 -8.01 -9.81
CA LYS A 33 -19.65 -9.23 -10.42
C LYS A 33 -19.46 -9.10 -11.94
N GLY A 34 -20.32 -8.36 -12.63
CA GLY A 34 -20.19 -8.15 -14.07
C GLY A 34 -18.96 -7.32 -14.41
N LYS A 35 -18.72 -6.24 -13.65
CA LYS A 35 -17.52 -5.40 -13.78
C LYS A 35 -16.25 -6.15 -13.36
N LEU A 36 -16.32 -6.90 -12.28
CA LEU A 36 -15.20 -7.76 -11.85
C LEU A 36 -14.84 -8.79 -12.91
N LEU A 37 -15.84 -9.40 -13.56
CA LEU A 37 -15.64 -10.35 -14.66
C LEU A 37 -15.00 -9.69 -15.89
N GLN A 38 -15.37 -8.44 -16.21
CA GLN A 38 -14.70 -7.68 -17.29
C GLN A 38 -13.21 -7.50 -17.00
N VAL A 39 -12.84 -7.10 -15.77
CA VAL A 39 -11.44 -6.96 -15.34
C VAL A 39 -10.73 -8.32 -15.43
N TYR A 40 -11.36 -9.39 -14.94
CA TYR A 40 -10.81 -10.73 -15.02
C TYR A 40 -10.52 -11.14 -16.47
N ASN A 41 -11.51 -10.97 -17.36
CA ASN A 41 -11.39 -11.30 -18.78
C ASN A 41 -10.24 -10.56 -19.45
N ALA A 42 -10.14 -9.25 -19.22
CA ALA A 42 -9.08 -8.43 -19.80
C ALA A 42 -7.68 -8.85 -19.34
N LEU A 43 -7.52 -9.22 -18.08
CA LEU A 43 -6.23 -9.64 -17.51
C LEU A 43 -5.80 -11.03 -17.98
N ASN A 44 -6.75 -11.92 -18.27
CA ASN A 44 -6.48 -13.32 -18.58
C ASN A 44 -6.72 -13.67 -20.06
N GLY A 45 -7.16 -12.71 -20.89
CA GLY A 45 -7.48 -12.94 -22.30
C GLY A 45 -8.67 -13.91 -22.48
N THR A 46 -9.59 -13.91 -21.53
CA THR A 46 -10.80 -14.77 -21.55
C THR A 46 -12.04 -13.99 -21.94
N HIS A 47 -13.14 -14.67 -22.22
CA HIS A 47 -14.39 -14.05 -22.68
C HIS A 47 -15.61 -14.65 -21.98
N TYR A 48 -15.52 -14.85 -20.66
CA TYR A 48 -16.66 -15.30 -19.86
C TYR A 48 -17.76 -14.26 -19.85
N THR A 49 -19.01 -14.72 -19.96
CA THR A 49 -20.20 -13.84 -20.01
C THR A 49 -21.10 -14.00 -18.79
N ASP A 50 -20.92 -15.06 -18.01
CA ASP A 50 -21.72 -15.36 -16.83
C ASP A 50 -21.00 -14.91 -15.56
N PRO A 51 -21.46 -13.82 -14.90
CA PRO A 51 -20.85 -13.33 -13.66
C PRO A 51 -20.98 -14.30 -12.47
N ASP A 52 -21.92 -15.25 -12.51
CA ASP A 52 -22.12 -16.22 -11.43
C ASP A 52 -21.02 -17.28 -11.36
N LEU A 53 -20.16 -17.34 -12.37
CA LEU A 53 -18.90 -18.11 -12.31
C LEU A 53 -17.93 -17.57 -11.24
N LEU A 54 -18.09 -16.31 -10.81
CA LEU A 54 -17.29 -15.72 -9.75
C LEU A 54 -17.87 -16.06 -8.37
N GLU A 55 -17.08 -16.76 -7.56
CA GLU A 55 -17.38 -16.98 -6.15
C GLU A 55 -16.56 -16.00 -5.31
N ILE A 56 -17.24 -14.99 -4.73
CA ILE A 56 -16.62 -13.95 -3.94
C ILE A 56 -16.28 -14.49 -2.55
N ASN A 57 -15.01 -14.37 -2.13
CA ASN A 57 -14.48 -14.85 -0.85
C ASN A 57 -13.74 -13.75 -0.10
N THR A 58 -14.14 -12.48 -0.28
CA THR A 58 -13.49 -11.36 0.39
C THR A 58 -13.61 -11.47 1.92
N LEU A 59 -12.50 -11.25 2.62
CA LEU A 59 -12.44 -11.32 4.08
C LEU A 59 -13.19 -10.15 4.72
N GLU A 60 -14.39 -10.41 5.25
CA GLU A 60 -15.16 -9.41 6.01
C GLU A 60 -14.65 -9.22 7.44
N ASN A 61 -14.11 -10.28 8.06
CA ASN A 61 -13.70 -10.35 9.45
C ASN A 61 -12.30 -10.97 9.60
N ALA A 62 -11.25 -10.25 9.22
CA ALA A 62 -9.89 -10.68 9.51
C ALA A 62 -9.63 -10.64 11.03
N ILE A 63 -9.31 -11.79 11.62
CA ILE A 63 -9.08 -11.96 13.07
C ILE A 63 -7.75 -11.32 13.48
N TYR A 64 -6.76 -11.27 12.59
CA TYR A 64 -5.42 -10.76 12.84
C TYR A 64 -5.21 -9.34 12.27
N MET A 65 -4.89 -8.39 13.14
CA MET A 65 -4.45 -7.01 12.86
C MET A 65 -5.39 -6.14 12.02
N ALA A 66 -6.69 -6.48 11.89
CA ALA A 66 -7.68 -5.73 11.11
C ALA A 66 -7.24 -5.43 9.66
N MET A 67 -6.36 -6.27 9.09
CA MET A 67 -6.00 -6.24 7.68
C MET A 67 -7.09 -6.97 6.89
N LYS A 68 -7.63 -6.29 5.89
CA LYS A 68 -8.60 -6.87 4.94
C LYS A 68 -7.98 -6.75 3.57
N ASN A 69 -8.13 -7.80 2.74
CA ASN A 69 -7.88 -7.66 1.32
C ASN A 69 -9.05 -6.93 0.66
N ASP A 70 -8.79 -6.27 -0.46
CA ASP A 70 -9.80 -5.48 -1.15
C ASP A 70 -10.86 -6.36 -1.83
N VAL A 71 -10.45 -7.24 -2.72
CA VAL A 71 -11.34 -8.19 -3.40
C VAL A 71 -10.64 -9.54 -3.56
N SER A 72 -11.31 -10.64 -3.16
CA SER A 72 -10.87 -11.98 -3.50
C SER A 72 -12.03 -12.84 -4.00
N PHE A 73 -11.74 -13.72 -4.95
CA PHE A 73 -12.74 -14.55 -5.59
C PHE A 73 -12.12 -15.82 -6.17
N LEU A 74 -12.96 -16.84 -6.35
CA LEU A 74 -12.63 -18.06 -7.07
C LEU A 74 -13.25 -18.04 -8.46
N ILE A 75 -12.47 -18.46 -9.42
CA ILE A 75 -12.91 -18.78 -10.79
C ILE A 75 -11.96 -19.84 -11.36
N ASP A 76 -12.47 -20.81 -12.10
CA ASP A 76 -11.69 -21.91 -12.70
C ASP A 76 -10.79 -22.63 -11.69
N SER A 77 -11.28 -22.84 -10.47
CA SER A 77 -10.53 -23.46 -9.37
C SER A 77 -9.24 -22.72 -8.98
N ARG A 78 -9.11 -21.44 -9.29
CA ARG A 78 -8.02 -20.54 -8.89
C ARG A 78 -8.56 -19.46 -7.98
N LEU A 79 -7.73 -19.04 -7.01
CA LEU A 79 -8.03 -17.97 -6.10
C LEU A 79 -7.32 -16.69 -6.57
N TYR A 80 -8.09 -15.64 -6.85
CA TYR A 80 -7.57 -14.32 -7.20
C TYR A 80 -7.68 -13.38 -6.01
N LEU A 81 -6.59 -12.66 -5.74
CA LEU A 81 -6.55 -11.57 -4.77
C LEU A 81 -6.20 -10.30 -5.54
N TYR A 82 -7.17 -9.38 -5.60
CA TYR A 82 -7.04 -8.05 -6.18
C TYR A 82 -6.89 -7.04 -5.07
N GLU A 83 -5.88 -6.20 -5.17
CA GLU A 83 -5.58 -5.13 -4.21
C GLU A 83 -5.43 -3.81 -4.95
N HIS A 84 -6.07 -2.76 -4.48
CA HIS A 84 -5.94 -1.41 -5.00
C HIS A 84 -4.97 -0.60 -4.15
N GLN A 85 -4.04 0.11 -4.78
CA GLN A 85 -3.04 0.92 -4.09
C GLN A 85 -2.91 2.31 -4.71
N SER A 86 -3.28 3.34 -3.95
CA SER A 86 -3.02 4.75 -4.29
C SER A 86 -1.61 5.22 -3.85
N THR A 87 -0.94 4.42 -3.03
CA THR A 87 0.43 4.68 -2.56
C THR A 87 1.26 3.42 -2.72
N TYR A 88 2.44 3.54 -3.34
CA TYR A 88 3.34 2.41 -3.48
C TYR A 88 3.84 1.91 -2.12
N SER A 89 3.78 0.60 -1.92
CA SER A 89 4.34 -0.08 -0.76
C SER A 89 5.13 -1.32 -1.19
N PRO A 90 6.45 -1.41 -0.91
CA PRO A 90 7.24 -2.59 -1.19
C PRO A 90 6.85 -3.79 -0.30
N ASN A 91 6.07 -3.55 0.77
CA ASN A 91 5.67 -4.57 1.75
C ASN A 91 4.40 -5.35 1.35
N LEU A 92 3.86 -5.09 0.15
CA LEU A 92 2.65 -5.75 -0.35
C LEU A 92 2.76 -7.29 -0.42
N PRO A 93 3.88 -7.90 -0.84
CA PRO A 93 3.97 -9.35 -0.88
C PRO A 93 3.75 -10.02 0.48
N LEU A 94 4.29 -9.46 1.55
CA LEU A 94 4.05 -9.97 2.90
C LEU A 94 2.58 -9.79 3.33
N ARG A 95 1.97 -8.66 3.02
CA ARG A 95 0.53 -8.44 3.30
C ARG A 95 -0.33 -9.47 2.56
N MET A 96 -0.03 -9.73 1.29
CA MET A 96 -0.74 -10.72 0.49
C MET A 96 -0.58 -12.15 1.00
N LEU A 97 0.61 -12.50 1.51
CA LEU A 97 0.82 -13.78 2.18
C LEU A 97 -0.09 -13.94 3.41
N LEU A 98 -0.22 -12.88 4.22
CA LEU A 98 -1.09 -12.90 5.40
C LEU A 98 -2.56 -13.01 5.01
N TYR A 99 -3.02 -12.28 3.98
CA TYR A 99 -4.38 -12.41 3.44
C TYR A 99 -4.65 -13.82 2.91
N LEU A 100 -3.69 -14.40 2.18
CA LEU A 100 -3.80 -15.75 1.67
C LEU A 100 -3.93 -16.78 2.80
N ALA A 101 -3.12 -16.63 3.85
CA ALA A 101 -3.18 -17.52 5.01
C ALA A 101 -4.57 -17.51 5.68
N ASP A 102 -5.17 -16.33 5.84
CA ASP A 102 -6.51 -16.19 6.40
C ASP A 102 -7.59 -16.79 5.48
N LEU A 103 -7.48 -16.57 4.17
CA LEU A 103 -8.40 -17.17 3.18
C LEU A 103 -8.31 -18.69 3.19
N TYR A 104 -7.12 -19.26 3.19
CA TYR A 104 -6.94 -20.71 3.25
C TYR A 104 -7.40 -21.29 4.60
N ALA A 105 -7.18 -20.58 5.70
CA ALA A 105 -7.71 -20.99 7.00
C ALA A 105 -9.24 -21.11 6.97
N GLY A 106 -9.94 -20.12 6.42
CA GLY A 106 -11.39 -20.16 6.24
C GLY A 106 -11.84 -21.29 5.30
N MET A 107 -11.19 -21.46 4.14
CA MET A 107 -11.53 -22.51 3.16
C MET A 107 -11.28 -23.93 3.68
N THR A 108 -10.47 -24.09 4.71
CA THR A 108 -10.08 -25.39 5.27
C THR A 108 -10.60 -25.62 6.70
N GLU A 109 -11.44 -24.75 7.22
CA GLU A 109 -11.99 -24.85 8.57
C GLU A 109 -12.66 -26.22 8.85
N ASP A 110 -13.42 -26.73 7.86
CA ASP A 110 -14.10 -28.04 7.92
C ASP A 110 -13.19 -29.22 7.54
N LYS A 111 -11.91 -29.00 7.23
CA LYS A 111 -11.01 -30.03 6.74
C LYS A 111 -10.10 -30.56 7.83
N ASN A 112 -9.92 -31.87 7.88
CA ASN A 112 -8.95 -32.49 8.79
C ASN A 112 -7.52 -32.41 8.21
N LEU A 113 -6.81 -31.33 8.52
CA LEU A 113 -5.44 -31.10 8.07
C LEU A 113 -4.42 -32.10 8.65
N TYR A 114 -4.78 -32.78 9.75
CA TYR A 114 -3.94 -33.82 10.39
C TYR A 114 -4.26 -35.23 9.87
N GLY A 115 -5.23 -35.32 8.95
CA GLY A 115 -5.65 -36.58 8.35
C GLY A 115 -4.64 -37.12 7.32
N ARG A 116 -4.88 -38.36 6.87
CA ARG A 116 -4.03 -38.98 5.81
C ARG A 116 -4.45 -38.59 4.39
N LYS A 117 -5.58 -37.95 4.23
CA LYS A 117 -6.09 -37.53 2.92
C LYS A 117 -5.54 -36.14 2.60
N LEU A 118 -4.96 -36.00 1.40
CA LEU A 118 -4.52 -34.69 0.89
C LEU A 118 -5.71 -33.73 0.79
N VAL A 119 -5.58 -32.55 1.38
CA VAL A 119 -6.51 -31.44 1.22
C VAL A 119 -6.02 -30.58 0.07
N GLN A 120 -6.83 -30.46 -0.98
CA GLN A 120 -6.52 -29.60 -2.13
C GLN A 120 -7.00 -28.19 -1.84
N ILE A 121 -6.20 -27.20 -2.22
CA ILE A 121 -6.48 -25.77 -2.14
C ILE A 121 -6.31 -25.13 -3.52
N PRO A 122 -7.04 -24.06 -3.85
CA PRO A 122 -6.90 -23.36 -5.12
C PRO A 122 -5.55 -22.64 -5.19
N PRO A 123 -4.82 -22.69 -6.31
CA PRO A 123 -3.60 -21.90 -6.47
C PRO A 123 -3.93 -20.39 -6.49
N PRO A 124 -3.15 -19.57 -5.75
CA PRO A 124 -3.41 -18.14 -5.65
C PRO A 124 -2.84 -17.36 -6.83
N GLN A 125 -3.48 -16.23 -7.15
CA GLN A 125 -3.02 -15.23 -8.10
C GLN A 125 -3.13 -13.85 -7.44
N PHE A 126 -2.06 -13.04 -7.51
CA PHE A 126 -1.97 -11.76 -6.85
C PHE A 126 -1.80 -10.63 -7.86
N ILE A 127 -2.79 -9.73 -7.90
CA ILE A 127 -2.79 -8.58 -8.80
C ILE A 127 -2.96 -7.32 -7.94
N ILE A 128 -2.08 -6.34 -8.16
CA ILE A 128 -2.12 -5.03 -7.54
C ILE A 128 -2.44 -4.00 -8.61
N PHE A 129 -3.52 -3.26 -8.42
CA PHE A 129 -3.89 -2.13 -9.28
C PHE A 129 -3.35 -0.85 -8.64
N TYR A 130 -2.29 -0.32 -9.23
CA TYR A 130 -1.67 0.91 -8.76
C TYR A 130 -2.28 2.12 -9.46
N ASN A 131 -2.83 3.02 -8.65
CA ASN A 131 -3.37 4.31 -9.11
C ASN A 131 -2.82 5.45 -8.24
N GLY A 132 -1.51 5.45 -7.98
CA GLY A 132 -0.86 6.50 -7.20
C GLY A 132 -0.27 7.61 -8.06
N GLN A 133 0.18 8.70 -7.40
CA GLN A 133 0.80 9.85 -8.09
C GLN A 133 2.32 9.69 -8.28
N GLU A 134 2.95 8.73 -7.62
CA GLU A 134 4.37 8.42 -7.82
C GLU A 134 4.55 7.73 -9.17
N GLU A 135 5.49 8.20 -9.99
CA GLU A 135 5.75 7.62 -11.29
C GLU A 135 6.22 6.16 -11.15
N ARG A 136 5.52 5.25 -11.83
CA ARG A 136 5.78 3.81 -11.81
C ARG A 136 5.64 3.24 -13.23
N PRO A 137 6.40 2.17 -13.55
CA PRO A 137 6.26 1.50 -14.84
C PRO A 137 4.86 0.91 -15.01
N ASP A 138 4.48 0.60 -16.24
CA ASP A 138 3.20 -0.02 -16.59
C ASP A 138 2.96 -1.32 -15.83
N SER A 139 4.01 -2.11 -15.62
CA SER A 139 3.95 -3.36 -14.87
C SER A 139 5.23 -3.58 -14.07
N GLN A 140 5.08 -4.11 -12.86
CA GLN A 140 6.17 -4.51 -11.98
C GLN A 140 5.78 -5.78 -11.24
N VAL A 141 6.74 -6.68 -11.02
CA VAL A 141 6.57 -7.84 -10.13
C VAL A 141 7.20 -7.50 -8.79
N LEU A 142 6.43 -7.66 -7.72
CA LEU A 142 6.91 -7.56 -6.34
C LEU A 142 7.04 -8.98 -5.79
N ARG A 143 8.18 -9.28 -5.15
CA ARG A 143 8.49 -10.61 -4.63
C ARG A 143 8.60 -10.60 -3.11
N LEU A 144 8.12 -11.66 -2.48
CA LEU A 144 8.30 -11.85 -1.05
C LEU A 144 9.79 -12.06 -0.72
N SER A 145 10.51 -12.74 -1.61
CA SER A 145 11.96 -12.98 -1.47
C SER A 145 12.79 -11.69 -1.41
N ASP A 146 12.36 -10.60 -2.06
CA ASP A 146 13.03 -9.30 -1.98
C ASP A 146 13.00 -8.68 -0.57
N MET A 147 12.17 -9.23 0.33
CA MET A 147 12.02 -8.76 1.72
C MET A 147 12.86 -9.57 2.72
N TYR A 148 13.52 -10.63 2.28
CA TYR A 148 14.34 -11.46 3.18
C TYR A 148 15.61 -10.74 3.60
N ALA A 149 15.91 -10.77 4.90
CA ALA A 149 17.10 -10.12 5.46
C ALA A 149 18.43 -10.83 5.12
N ALA A 150 18.37 -12.06 4.61
CA ALA A 150 19.51 -12.83 4.18
C ALA A 150 19.35 -13.27 2.72
N GLU A 151 20.42 -13.18 1.96
CA GLU A 151 20.47 -13.71 0.59
C GLU A 151 20.53 -15.23 0.60
N GLU A 152 19.69 -15.86 -0.21
CA GLU A 152 19.68 -17.31 -0.44
C GLU A 152 19.66 -17.60 -1.94
N GLU A 153 20.38 -18.64 -2.37
CA GLU A 153 20.36 -19.07 -3.79
C GLU A 153 18.99 -19.58 -4.22
N THR A 154 18.23 -20.15 -3.31
CA THR A 154 16.88 -20.70 -3.57
C THR A 154 15.95 -20.43 -2.41
N HIS A 155 14.81 -19.80 -2.70
CA HIS A 155 13.80 -19.52 -1.69
C HIS A 155 12.88 -20.73 -1.48
N LYS A 156 12.63 -21.11 -0.20
CA LYS A 156 11.71 -22.21 0.15
C LYS A 156 10.25 -21.74 0.16
N LEU A 157 10.05 -20.45 0.37
CA LEU A 157 8.77 -19.78 0.26
C LEU A 157 9.00 -18.51 -0.57
N ASP A 158 8.24 -18.36 -1.63
CA ASP A 158 8.18 -17.11 -2.39
C ASP A 158 6.75 -16.85 -2.85
N LEU A 159 6.46 -15.58 -3.11
CA LEU A 159 5.20 -15.09 -3.62
C LEU A 159 5.48 -13.94 -4.58
N GLU A 160 4.93 -14.03 -5.78
CA GLU A 160 5.00 -12.97 -6.77
C GLU A 160 3.66 -12.26 -6.89
N ALA A 161 3.65 -10.94 -6.70
CA ALA A 161 2.49 -10.11 -6.93
C ALA A 161 2.74 -9.19 -8.14
N LYS A 162 1.86 -9.28 -9.15
CA LYS A 162 1.95 -8.44 -10.34
C LYS A 162 1.25 -7.11 -10.07
N MET A 163 2.00 -6.03 -10.05
CA MET A 163 1.48 -4.67 -9.98
C MET A 163 1.29 -4.11 -11.39
N LEU A 164 0.12 -3.54 -11.64
CA LEU A 164 -0.27 -2.90 -12.90
C LEU A 164 -0.59 -1.44 -12.63
N ASN A 165 0.06 -0.54 -13.34
CA ASN A 165 -0.23 0.88 -13.27
C ASN A 165 -1.49 1.18 -14.08
N ILE A 166 -2.58 1.53 -13.37
CA ILE A 166 -3.88 1.84 -13.97
C ILE A 166 -4.18 3.35 -14.03
N ASN A 167 -3.15 4.20 -13.98
CA ASN A 167 -3.32 5.62 -14.24
C ASN A 167 -3.59 5.89 -15.73
N ALA A 168 -4.21 7.02 -16.03
CA ALA A 168 -4.42 7.46 -17.41
C ALA A 168 -3.09 7.53 -18.16
N GLY A 169 -3.06 6.99 -19.39
CA GLY A 169 -1.87 6.92 -20.23
C GLY A 169 -0.96 5.71 -20.00
N HIS A 170 -1.28 4.83 -19.03
CA HIS A 170 -0.55 3.59 -18.77
C HIS A 170 -1.33 2.36 -19.27
N ASN A 171 -0.60 1.26 -19.54
CA ASN A 171 -1.16 -0.03 -19.97
C ASN A 171 -2.25 0.08 -21.05
N PRO A 172 -1.97 0.69 -22.20
CA PRO A 172 -2.99 0.97 -23.22
C PRO A 172 -3.75 -0.27 -23.68
N GLU A 173 -3.07 -1.40 -23.87
CA GLU A 173 -3.72 -2.66 -24.28
C GLU A 173 -4.73 -3.16 -23.22
N LEU A 174 -4.41 -3.02 -21.93
CA LEU A 174 -5.32 -3.37 -20.85
C LEU A 174 -6.51 -2.40 -20.77
N MET A 175 -6.24 -1.11 -20.96
CA MET A 175 -7.29 -0.07 -20.95
C MET A 175 -8.25 -0.23 -22.12
N ASP A 176 -7.75 -0.56 -23.32
CA ASP A 176 -8.56 -0.86 -24.50
C ASP A 176 -9.40 -2.14 -24.32
N ALA A 177 -8.86 -3.14 -23.63
CA ALA A 177 -9.55 -4.41 -23.34
C ALA A 177 -10.55 -4.31 -22.18
N CYS A 178 -10.45 -3.29 -21.31
CA CYS A 178 -11.27 -3.17 -20.10
C CYS A 178 -11.79 -1.76 -19.90
N GLN A 179 -12.99 -1.48 -20.43
CA GLN A 179 -13.63 -0.18 -20.35
C GLN A 179 -13.73 0.33 -18.91
N ILE A 180 -14.07 -0.52 -17.93
CA ILE A 180 -14.23 -0.09 -16.53
C ILE A 180 -12.93 0.40 -15.90
N LEU A 181 -11.76 -0.16 -16.27
CA LEU A 181 -10.46 0.33 -15.82
C LEU A 181 -10.12 1.68 -16.46
N TRP A 182 -10.40 1.82 -17.75
CA TRP A 182 -10.21 3.08 -18.46
C TRP A 182 -11.10 4.19 -17.88
N GLU A 183 -12.39 3.92 -17.67
CA GLU A 183 -13.33 4.89 -17.08
C GLU A 183 -12.90 5.32 -15.68
N TYR A 184 -12.40 4.39 -14.87
CA TYR A 184 -11.88 4.69 -13.54
C TYR A 184 -10.61 5.56 -13.61
N ALA A 185 -9.68 5.24 -14.52
CA ALA A 185 -8.47 6.03 -14.75
C ALA A 185 -8.79 7.46 -15.17
N GLU A 186 -9.73 7.64 -16.12
CA GLU A 186 -10.19 8.95 -16.59
C GLU A 186 -10.83 9.77 -15.47
N TYR A 187 -11.71 9.16 -14.68
CA TYR A 187 -12.35 9.82 -13.55
C TYR A 187 -11.31 10.34 -12.53
N THR A 188 -10.39 9.48 -12.12
CA THR A 188 -9.38 9.84 -11.12
C THR A 188 -8.39 10.89 -11.63
N ASP A 189 -8.00 10.82 -12.91
CA ASP A 189 -7.16 11.85 -13.54
C ASP A 189 -7.85 13.21 -13.55
N ARG A 190 -9.15 13.27 -13.88
CA ARG A 190 -9.92 14.51 -13.85
C ARG A 190 -9.98 15.12 -12.46
N VAL A 191 -10.25 14.32 -11.44
CA VAL A 191 -10.23 14.79 -10.05
C VAL A 191 -8.86 15.39 -9.72
N ARG A 192 -7.76 14.68 -9.98
CA ARG A 192 -6.39 15.13 -9.71
C ARG A 192 -6.01 16.42 -10.47
N ARG A 193 -6.48 16.55 -11.70
CA ARG A 193 -6.25 17.73 -12.53
C ARG A 193 -6.99 18.95 -11.98
N TYR A 194 -8.27 18.79 -11.62
CA TYR A 194 -9.08 19.91 -11.14
C TYR A 194 -8.73 20.37 -9.72
N VAL A 195 -8.20 19.48 -8.88
CA VAL A 195 -7.72 19.88 -7.54
C VAL A 195 -6.56 20.88 -7.60
N ARG A 196 -5.83 20.95 -8.72
CA ARG A 196 -4.80 21.98 -8.93
C ARG A 196 -5.39 23.39 -9.16
N GLU A 197 -6.66 23.46 -9.53
CA GLU A 197 -7.36 24.70 -9.93
C GLU A 197 -8.35 25.18 -8.88
N THR A 198 -8.91 24.26 -8.07
CA THR A 198 -9.99 24.58 -7.13
C THR A 198 -9.95 23.70 -5.88
N SER A 199 -10.91 23.88 -4.94
CA SER A 199 -11.03 23.01 -3.77
C SER A 199 -11.36 21.57 -4.16
N ILE A 200 -11.01 20.60 -3.30
CA ILE A 200 -11.27 19.19 -3.55
C ILE A 200 -12.76 18.89 -3.76
N GLU A 201 -13.66 19.55 -3.01
CA GLU A 201 -15.10 19.36 -3.13
C GLU A 201 -15.62 19.83 -4.50
N ASN A 202 -15.11 20.95 -5.00
CA ASN A 202 -15.47 21.48 -6.31
C ASN A 202 -14.85 20.67 -7.44
N ALA A 203 -13.60 20.22 -7.27
CA ALA A 203 -12.90 19.37 -8.23
C ALA A 203 -13.63 18.04 -8.44
N VAL A 204 -14.01 17.38 -7.35
CA VAL A 204 -14.75 16.11 -7.39
C VAL A 204 -16.13 16.31 -8.00
N GLU A 205 -16.85 17.36 -7.60
CA GLU A 205 -18.18 17.67 -8.15
C GLU A 205 -18.14 17.94 -9.66
N ARG A 206 -17.13 18.68 -10.11
CA ARG A 206 -16.91 18.96 -11.53
C ARG A 206 -16.57 17.67 -12.29
N ALA A 207 -15.66 16.84 -11.78
CA ALA A 207 -15.29 15.58 -12.41
C ALA A 207 -16.48 14.63 -12.53
N ILE A 208 -17.31 14.51 -11.48
CA ILE A 208 -18.53 13.70 -11.50
C ILE A 208 -19.50 14.19 -12.60
N ASN A 209 -19.74 15.50 -12.70
CA ASN A 209 -20.67 16.04 -13.69
C ASN A 209 -20.19 15.76 -15.13
N GLU A 210 -18.93 16.08 -15.42
CA GLU A 210 -18.37 15.88 -16.76
C GLU A 210 -18.31 14.39 -17.13
N CYS A 211 -17.92 13.52 -16.20
CA CYS A 211 -17.90 12.07 -16.45
C CYS A 211 -19.32 11.53 -16.74
N ILE A 212 -20.35 12.00 -16.01
CA ILE A 212 -21.74 11.62 -16.28
C ILE A 212 -22.20 12.10 -17.65
N GLU A 213 -21.85 13.34 -18.06
CA GLU A 213 -22.22 13.90 -19.36
C GLU A 213 -21.57 13.16 -20.52
N GLU A 214 -20.36 12.64 -20.32
CA GLU A 214 -19.60 11.89 -21.33
C GLU A 214 -19.82 10.36 -21.28
N GLY A 215 -20.66 9.87 -20.35
CA GLY A 215 -20.94 8.44 -20.20
C GLY A 215 -19.87 7.64 -19.48
N ILE A 216 -18.90 8.32 -18.82
CA ILE A 216 -17.82 7.70 -18.05
C ILE A 216 -18.32 7.38 -16.64
N LEU A 217 -18.31 6.10 -16.25
CA LEU A 217 -18.89 5.61 -14.99
C LEU A 217 -20.32 6.14 -14.74
N GLU A 218 -21.07 6.49 -15.79
CA GLU A 218 -22.33 7.22 -15.68
C GLU A 218 -23.33 6.58 -14.73
N GLU A 219 -23.63 5.31 -14.91
CA GLU A 219 -24.61 4.58 -14.08
C GLU A 219 -24.18 4.59 -12.61
N PHE A 220 -22.91 4.30 -12.36
CA PHE A 220 -22.35 4.26 -11.01
C PHE A 220 -22.39 5.63 -10.34
N LEU A 221 -21.91 6.67 -11.03
CA LEU A 221 -21.86 8.03 -10.50
C LEU A 221 -23.25 8.65 -10.30
N ARG A 222 -24.23 8.37 -11.16
CA ARG A 222 -25.60 8.79 -10.96
C ARG A 222 -26.24 8.12 -9.75
N LYS A 223 -26.07 6.81 -9.62
CA LYS A 223 -26.67 6.03 -8.53
C LYS A 223 -26.04 6.32 -7.17
N ASN A 224 -24.71 6.50 -7.14
CA ASN A 224 -23.93 6.59 -5.91
C ASN A 224 -23.24 7.96 -5.72
N ARG A 225 -23.81 9.05 -6.29
CA ARG A 225 -23.17 10.37 -6.36
C ARG A 225 -22.60 10.87 -5.02
N ALA A 226 -23.41 10.83 -3.95
CA ALA A 226 -23.00 11.32 -2.65
C ALA A 226 -21.86 10.45 -2.04
N GLU A 227 -21.94 9.14 -2.22
CA GLU A 227 -20.94 8.18 -1.77
C GLU A 227 -19.65 8.34 -2.57
N ALA A 228 -19.72 8.42 -3.90
CA ALA A 228 -18.57 8.65 -4.77
C ALA A 228 -17.84 9.96 -4.44
N LYS A 229 -18.60 11.05 -4.20
CA LYS A 229 -18.02 12.32 -3.75
C LYS A 229 -17.28 12.18 -2.44
N HIS A 230 -17.88 11.53 -1.45
CA HIS A 230 -17.26 11.33 -0.14
C HIS A 230 -16.00 10.46 -0.22
N MET A 231 -16.07 9.35 -0.98
CA MET A 231 -14.91 8.47 -1.20
C MET A 231 -13.74 9.20 -1.86
N SER A 232 -13.99 9.95 -2.95
CA SER A 232 -12.94 10.68 -3.67
C SER A 232 -12.25 11.73 -2.82
N ILE A 233 -13.04 12.47 -2.00
CA ILE A 233 -12.47 13.45 -1.07
C ILE A 233 -11.59 12.74 -0.03
N TYR A 234 -12.08 11.64 0.54
CA TYR A 234 -11.34 10.88 1.54
C TYR A 234 -10.06 10.27 0.99
N GLU A 235 -10.10 9.65 -0.20
CA GLU A 235 -8.93 9.09 -0.88
C GLU A 235 -7.86 10.16 -1.12
N TYR A 236 -8.27 11.33 -1.63
CA TYR A 236 -7.36 12.44 -1.89
C TYR A 236 -6.71 12.97 -0.61
N ASP A 237 -7.48 13.19 0.46
CA ASP A 237 -6.98 13.66 1.75
C ASP A 237 -6.01 12.63 2.36
N GLN A 238 -6.31 11.34 2.25
CA GLN A 238 -5.42 10.28 2.71
C GLN A 238 -4.11 10.24 1.91
N GLU A 239 -4.17 10.32 0.58
CA GLU A 239 -2.97 10.40 -0.27
C GLU A 239 -2.10 11.61 0.10
N LYS A 240 -2.73 12.77 0.30
CA LYS A 240 -2.06 14.01 0.70
C LYS A 240 -1.37 13.86 2.06
N HIS A 241 -2.07 13.32 3.04
CA HIS A 241 -1.53 13.10 4.40
C HIS A 241 -0.34 12.14 4.39
N LEU A 242 -0.46 10.99 3.71
CA LEU A 242 0.65 10.03 3.58
C LEU A 242 1.87 10.62 2.86
N ARG A 243 1.64 11.49 1.88
CA ARG A 243 2.74 12.20 1.21
C ARG A 243 3.43 13.18 2.14
N GLN A 244 2.68 13.96 2.91
CA GLN A 244 3.23 14.89 3.90
C GLN A 244 4.03 14.16 4.98
N GLU A 245 3.49 13.09 5.57
CA GLU A 245 4.23 12.26 6.55
C GLU A 245 5.53 11.70 5.97
N ARG A 246 5.53 11.31 4.70
CA ARG A 246 6.74 10.82 4.01
C ARG A 246 7.76 11.92 3.79
N GLU A 247 7.34 13.10 3.36
CA GLU A 247 8.18 14.27 3.18
C GLU A 247 8.80 14.69 4.52
N GLU A 248 8.00 14.82 5.58
CA GLU A 248 8.46 15.15 6.92
C GLU A 248 9.45 14.10 7.48
N SER A 249 9.14 12.80 7.27
CA SER A 249 10.04 11.71 7.70
C SER A 249 11.35 11.72 6.92
N TRP A 250 11.33 12.06 5.63
CA TRP A 250 12.53 12.18 4.80
C TRP A 250 13.39 13.38 5.23
N GLU A 251 12.77 14.53 5.48
CA GLU A 251 13.44 15.71 5.97
C GLU A 251 14.09 15.47 7.35
N ALA A 252 13.34 14.89 8.28
CA ALA A 252 13.84 14.52 9.60
C ALA A 252 15.00 13.51 9.51
N GLY A 253 14.89 12.51 8.63
CA GLY A 253 15.98 11.55 8.39
C GLY A 253 17.22 12.21 7.79
N ARG A 254 17.05 13.15 6.88
CA ARG A 254 18.16 13.92 6.28
C ARG A 254 18.86 14.80 7.32
N GLU A 255 18.09 15.50 8.16
CA GLU A 255 18.64 16.32 9.25
C GLU A 255 19.39 15.46 10.27
N ALA A 256 18.80 14.37 10.74
CA ALA A 256 19.44 13.43 11.66
C ALA A 256 20.73 12.84 11.08
N GLY A 257 20.73 12.48 9.77
CA GLY A 257 21.93 12.02 9.07
C GLY A 257 23.03 13.08 9.00
N GLN A 258 22.66 14.33 8.76
CA GLN A 258 23.60 15.46 8.72
C GLN A 258 24.19 15.75 10.09
N ASP A 259 23.37 15.70 11.14
CA ASP A 259 23.81 15.89 12.52
C ASP A 259 24.76 14.75 12.98
N ALA A 260 24.45 13.50 12.60
CA ALA A 260 25.31 12.36 12.89
C ALA A 260 26.68 12.49 12.21
N LEU A 261 26.72 12.93 10.95
CA LEU A 261 27.98 13.21 10.23
C LEU A 261 28.79 14.34 10.89
N ASN A 262 28.14 15.44 11.22
CA ASN A 262 28.79 16.57 11.89
C ASN A 262 29.37 16.15 13.24
N HIS A 263 28.63 15.31 13.98
CA HIS A 263 29.08 14.77 15.25
C HIS A 263 30.29 13.85 15.08
N LEU A 264 30.23 12.92 14.11
CA LEU A 264 31.35 12.02 13.78
C LEU A 264 32.61 12.83 13.46
N TYR A 265 32.52 13.84 12.59
CA TYR A 265 33.66 14.67 12.21
C TYR A 265 34.23 15.46 13.41
N SER A 266 33.36 15.98 14.28
CA SER A 266 33.81 16.65 15.53
C SER A 266 34.52 15.68 16.47
N MET A 267 34.09 14.42 16.55
CA MET A 267 34.78 13.42 17.38
C MET A 267 36.12 13.02 16.80
N LEU A 268 36.23 12.83 15.49
CA LEU A 268 37.48 12.52 14.79
C LEU A 268 38.48 13.66 14.93
N GLU A 269 38.04 14.93 14.84
CA GLU A 269 38.86 16.11 15.05
C GLU A 269 39.45 16.15 16.48
N LYS A 270 38.59 15.90 17.50
CA LYS A 270 39.03 15.84 18.91
C LYS A 270 40.05 14.74 19.19
N GLN A 271 40.05 13.68 18.39
CA GLN A 271 40.99 12.56 18.47
C GLN A 271 42.22 12.77 17.58
N ASN A 272 42.39 13.92 16.93
CA ASN A 272 43.45 14.21 15.94
C ASN A 272 43.45 13.27 14.74
N ARG A 273 42.28 12.72 14.32
CA ARG A 273 42.07 11.82 13.18
C ARG A 273 41.58 12.56 11.93
N THR A 274 42.17 13.71 11.61
CA THR A 274 41.76 14.57 10.49
C THR A 274 41.94 13.86 9.14
N GLU A 275 42.91 12.96 9.01
CA GLU A 275 43.09 12.14 7.78
C GLU A 275 41.91 11.21 7.53
N ASP A 276 41.29 10.70 8.59
CA ASP A 276 40.08 9.84 8.47
C ASP A 276 38.89 10.65 7.97
N ILE A 277 38.73 11.91 8.31
CA ILE A 277 37.70 12.79 7.78
C ILE A 277 37.89 12.98 6.28
N LEU A 278 39.11 13.27 5.81
CA LEU A 278 39.40 13.46 4.39
C LEU A 278 39.18 12.19 3.58
N ARG A 279 39.49 11.02 4.19
CA ARG A 279 39.23 9.73 3.56
C ARG A 279 37.75 9.43 3.50
N ALA A 280 37.01 9.64 4.57
CA ALA A 280 35.57 9.37 4.66
C ALA A 280 34.75 10.19 3.64
N ILE A 281 35.16 11.43 3.33
CA ILE A 281 34.52 12.27 2.32
C ILE A 281 34.60 11.65 0.92
N ASN A 282 35.66 10.90 0.61
CA ASN A 282 35.91 10.33 -0.73
C ASN A 282 35.65 8.83 -0.80
N ASP A 283 35.40 8.15 0.33
CA ASP A 283 35.25 6.70 0.43
C ASP A 283 33.98 6.39 1.28
N PRO A 284 32.82 6.15 0.63
CA PRO A 284 31.56 5.87 1.34
C PRO A 284 31.60 4.61 2.21
N GLU A 285 32.36 3.58 1.80
CA GLU A 285 32.50 2.35 2.60
C GLU A 285 33.31 2.60 3.87
N TYR A 286 34.35 3.42 3.76
CA TYR A 286 35.13 3.83 4.93
C TYR A 286 34.29 4.70 5.88
N LEU A 287 33.46 5.61 5.33
CA LEU A 287 32.52 6.40 6.13
C LEU A 287 31.58 5.48 6.93
N LYS A 288 31.04 4.45 6.28
CA LYS A 288 30.16 3.47 6.94
C LYS A 288 30.87 2.75 8.09
N GLN A 289 32.10 2.32 7.89
CA GLN A 289 32.92 1.69 8.93
C GLN A 289 33.14 2.64 10.13
N LEU A 290 33.41 3.91 9.86
CA LEU A 290 33.55 4.92 10.93
C LEU A 290 32.23 5.16 11.66
N MET A 291 31.11 5.22 10.94
CA MET A 291 29.78 5.33 11.55
C MET A 291 29.47 4.15 12.46
N GLU A 292 29.87 2.92 12.09
CA GLU A 292 29.74 1.72 12.93
C GLU A 292 30.68 1.77 14.15
N GLU A 293 31.95 2.19 13.97
CA GLU A 293 32.93 2.36 15.06
C GLU A 293 32.42 3.34 16.14
N PHE A 294 31.77 4.42 15.74
CA PHE A 294 31.26 5.47 16.62
C PHE A 294 29.74 5.40 16.89
N GLY A 295 29.04 4.40 16.35
CA GLY A 295 27.58 4.30 16.34
C GLY A 295 26.92 4.42 17.71
N ASN A 296 27.47 3.82 18.74
CA ASN A 296 26.98 3.94 20.13
C ASN A 296 27.06 5.39 20.71
N SER A 297 27.87 6.25 20.09
CA SER A 297 28.01 7.65 20.49
C SER A 297 27.11 8.58 19.66
N CYS A 298 26.75 8.17 18.44
CA CYS A 298 25.88 8.92 17.53
C CYS A 298 24.38 8.66 17.81
N GLU A 299 23.98 7.44 18.17
CA GLU A 299 22.58 7.09 18.48
C GLU A 299 22.00 7.85 19.68
N LYS A 300 22.82 8.24 20.64
CA LYS A 300 22.37 9.00 21.83
C LYS A 300 21.90 10.42 21.51
N ILE A 301 22.17 10.95 20.31
CA ILE A 301 21.78 12.30 19.89
C ILE A 301 20.48 12.28 19.09
N ALA A 302 20.23 11.20 18.33
CA ALA A 302 19.03 11.04 17.51
C ALA A 302 17.73 10.78 18.30
N ILE A 303 17.81 10.51 19.61
CA ILE A 303 16.66 10.17 20.47
C ILE A 303 16.42 11.22 21.56
N LYS A 304 16.59 12.50 21.28
CA LYS A 304 16.01 13.54 22.15
C LYS A 304 14.65 13.96 21.57
N PRO A 305 13.53 13.62 22.24
CA PRO A 305 12.26 14.24 21.88
C PRO A 305 12.40 15.73 22.17
N THR A 306 12.00 16.55 21.22
CA THR A 306 11.76 17.98 21.45
C THR A 306 10.76 18.12 22.59
N GLU A 307 11.25 18.50 23.79
CA GLU A 307 10.38 18.94 24.86
C GLU A 307 9.62 20.17 24.35
N GLY A 308 8.30 20.03 24.27
CA GLY A 308 7.40 21.10 23.91
C GLY A 308 7.59 22.28 24.87
N GLN A 309 7.78 23.44 24.29
CA GLN A 309 7.55 24.69 24.99
C GLN A 309 6.04 24.94 25.06
N GLU A 310 5.61 25.31 26.24
CA GLU A 310 4.26 25.67 26.69
C GLU A 310 3.54 26.69 25.80
#